data_f5ae8d68f4020cbe0ba4f2e0ca70a608
#
_entry.id   f5ae8d68f4020cbe0ba4f2e0ca70a608
#
_cell.length_a   1.000
_cell.length_b   1.000
_cell.length_c   1.000
_cell.angle_alpha   90.00
_cell.angle_beta   90.00
_cell.angle_gamma   90.00
#
_symmetry.space_group_name_H-M   'P 1'
#
loop_
_entity.id
_entity.type
_entity.pdbx_description
1 polymer ?
#
loop_
_entity_poly.entity_id
_entity_poly.type
_entity_poly.pdbx_seq_one_letter_code
_entity_poly.pdbx_strand_id
1 'polypeptide(L)'
;VTSLSGQDLQTATVQLDQAIYNHEQWYKNLVRVLVVRLPPDESDLEEDAHMRCRFGQWYDSDAAATLHEQPGFEILGEAHCRMHQHATRLLRRVADDLPVSAGDLDQFHNSLDHLRLELESLRRDLSESAQNRDPLTDARNRGSMLADLSELHAMVRPGGQECSLAMIDIDHFKLVNDEFGHVTGDLVLTSIARYLQDDSRQYDRLYRYGGEEFLLCMPNTSASRAVELAERLRVGISALRIQQGVDGPIISTTASFGVAEIDGTQPVEEAIERADQAMYRAKAAGRDCVEAAY
;
A
#
# COMPACT_ATOMS: atom_id res chain seq x y z
N VAL A 1 1.05 0.80 12.45
CA VAL A 1 0.43 1.37 11.25
C VAL A 1 -0.04 0.20 10.42
N THR A 2 -1.35 0.01 10.32
CA THR A 2 -1.95 -1.06 9.50
C THR A 2 -1.65 -0.71 8.04
N SER A 3 -0.91 -1.54 7.32
CA SER A 3 -0.66 -1.31 5.90
C SER A 3 -1.98 -1.47 5.15
N LEU A 4 -2.37 -0.45 4.39
CA LEU A 4 -3.55 -0.51 3.51
C LEU A 4 -3.43 -1.70 2.56
N SER A 5 -4.51 -2.46 2.38
CA SER A 5 -4.56 -3.50 1.36
C SER A 5 -4.59 -2.88 -0.05
N GLY A 6 -4.20 -3.64 -1.07
CA GLY A 6 -4.29 -3.19 -2.46
C GLY A 6 -5.71 -2.77 -2.86
N GLN A 7 -6.73 -3.42 -2.29
CA GLN A 7 -8.13 -3.06 -2.53
C GLN A 7 -8.51 -1.72 -1.88
N ASP A 8 -8.01 -1.44 -0.66
CA ASP A 8 -8.23 -0.15 0.01
C ASP A 8 -7.54 0.98 -0.76
N LEU A 9 -6.30 0.76 -1.22
CA LEU A 9 -5.55 1.71 -2.04
C LEU A 9 -6.26 2.03 -3.35
N GLN A 10 -6.80 1.01 -4.03
CA GLN A 10 -7.55 1.19 -5.27
C GLN A 10 -8.86 1.95 -5.03
N THR A 11 -9.59 1.60 -3.97
CA THR A 11 -10.83 2.27 -3.58
C THR A 11 -10.58 3.75 -3.27
N ALA A 12 -9.54 4.05 -2.50
CA ALA A 12 -9.14 5.42 -2.18
C ALA A 12 -8.76 6.23 -3.44
N THR A 13 -8.02 5.63 -4.38
CA THR A 13 -7.66 6.28 -5.64
C THR A 13 -8.91 6.67 -6.43
N VAL A 14 -9.90 5.78 -6.54
CA VAL A 14 -11.18 6.08 -7.22
C VAL A 14 -11.94 7.22 -6.54
N GLN A 15 -11.93 7.27 -5.20
CA GLN A 15 -12.57 8.35 -4.45
C GLN A 15 -11.88 9.71 -4.66
N LEU A 16 -10.55 9.71 -4.73
CA LEU A 16 -9.79 10.93 -5.03
C LEU A 16 -10.04 11.42 -6.47
N ASP A 17 -10.10 10.52 -7.46
CA ASP A 17 -10.48 10.88 -8.84
C ASP A 17 -11.88 11.48 -8.89
N GLN A 18 -12.84 10.92 -8.13
CA GLN A 18 -14.19 11.49 -8.02
C GLN A 18 -14.19 12.85 -7.32
N ALA A 19 -13.32 13.06 -6.30
CA ALA A 19 -13.16 14.35 -5.64
C ALA A 19 -12.63 15.41 -6.61
N ILE A 20 -11.60 15.10 -7.37
CA ILE A 20 -11.04 16.00 -8.39
C ILE A 20 -12.15 16.42 -9.38
N TYR A 21 -12.86 15.44 -9.93
CA TYR A 21 -13.96 15.72 -10.87
C TYR A 21 -15.06 16.59 -10.25
N ASN A 22 -15.50 16.29 -9.04
CA ASN A 22 -16.56 17.03 -8.36
C ASN A 22 -16.16 18.47 -8.08
N HIS A 23 -14.92 18.72 -7.64
CA HIS A 23 -14.39 20.07 -7.41
C HIS A 23 -14.25 20.88 -8.69
N GLU A 24 -13.91 20.23 -9.81
CA GLU A 24 -13.91 20.91 -11.12
C GLU A 24 -15.33 21.37 -11.54
N GLN A 25 -16.36 20.54 -11.34
CA GLN A 25 -17.74 20.90 -11.65
C GLN A 25 -18.23 22.01 -10.71
N TRP A 26 -17.93 21.91 -9.43
CA TRP A 26 -18.24 22.93 -8.44
C TRP A 26 -17.55 24.26 -8.76
N TYR A 27 -16.28 24.25 -9.13
CA TYR A 27 -15.53 25.44 -9.56
C TYR A 27 -16.16 26.14 -10.77
N LYS A 28 -16.57 25.36 -11.78
CA LYS A 28 -17.28 25.93 -12.95
C LYS A 28 -18.57 26.64 -12.54
N ASN A 29 -19.32 26.08 -11.59
CA ASN A 29 -20.54 26.72 -11.06
C ASN A 29 -20.17 27.98 -10.26
N LEU A 30 -19.17 27.93 -9.39
CA LEU A 30 -18.71 29.09 -8.64
C LEU A 30 -18.30 30.24 -9.57
N VAL A 31 -17.49 29.98 -10.60
CA VAL A 31 -17.13 31.00 -11.60
C VAL A 31 -18.36 31.58 -12.27
N ARG A 32 -19.34 30.75 -12.59
CA ARG A 32 -20.62 31.24 -13.18
C ARG A 32 -21.37 32.15 -12.23
N VAL A 33 -21.45 31.82 -10.94
CA VAL A 33 -22.06 32.68 -9.90
C VAL A 33 -21.30 34.00 -9.81
N LEU A 34 -19.98 33.99 -9.77
CA LEU A 34 -19.16 35.22 -9.68
C LEU A 34 -19.29 36.13 -10.90
N VAL A 35 -19.34 35.56 -12.12
CA VAL A 35 -19.36 36.34 -13.37
C VAL A 35 -20.74 36.84 -13.71
N VAL A 36 -21.76 35.98 -13.55
CA VAL A 36 -23.17 36.31 -13.94
C VAL A 36 -23.96 36.90 -12.77
N ARG A 37 -23.38 36.91 -11.56
CA ARG A 37 -24.04 37.35 -10.32
C ARG A 37 -25.32 36.60 -10.02
N LEU A 38 -25.29 35.28 -10.17
CA LEU A 38 -26.39 34.42 -9.75
C LEU A 38 -26.44 34.31 -8.22
N PRO A 39 -27.59 34.00 -7.62
CA PRO A 39 -27.64 33.70 -6.19
C PRO A 39 -26.78 32.46 -5.91
N PRO A 40 -25.86 32.55 -4.91
CA PRO A 40 -25.11 31.40 -4.47
C PRO A 40 -25.97 30.29 -3.85
N ASP A 41 -25.48 29.06 -3.85
CA ASP A 41 -26.09 27.99 -3.07
C ASP A 41 -25.93 28.28 -1.56
N GLU A 42 -26.99 28.10 -0.78
CA GLU A 42 -26.98 28.37 0.66
C GLU A 42 -25.92 27.48 1.38
N SER A 43 -25.74 26.24 0.92
CA SER A 43 -24.75 25.31 1.49
C SER A 43 -23.31 25.78 1.33
N ASP A 44 -23.02 26.57 0.28
CA ASP A 44 -21.68 27.13 0.04
C ASP A 44 -21.40 28.39 0.87
N LEU A 45 -22.44 28.99 1.50
CA LEU A 45 -22.31 30.17 2.36
C LEU A 45 -22.03 29.81 3.83
N GLU A 46 -22.20 28.57 4.22
CA GLU A 46 -22.01 28.10 5.59
C GLU A 46 -20.51 27.94 5.95
N GLU A 47 -20.20 28.02 7.24
CA GLU A 47 -18.81 27.86 7.73
C GLU A 47 -18.31 26.42 7.56
N ASP A 48 -19.22 25.44 7.57
CA ASP A 48 -18.96 24.02 7.40
C ASP A 48 -19.18 23.53 5.95
N ALA A 49 -19.18 24.43 4.96
CA ALA A 49 -19.37 24.09 3.55
C ALA A 49 -18.45 22.96 3.07
N HIS A 50 -17.19 22.92 3.57
CA HIS A 50 -16.23 21.87 3.26
C HIS A 50 -16.68 20.49 3.75
N MET A 51 -17.41 20.37 4.87
CA MET A 51 -17.92 19.10 5.38
C MET A 51 -19.21 18.65 4.65
N ARG A 52 -19.93 19.58 4.03
CA ARG A 52 -21.19 19.31 3.30
C ARG A 52 -20.98 18.84 1.87
N CYS A 53 -19.83 19.11 1.27
CA CYS A 53 -19.52 18.63 -0.06
C CYS A 53 -19.28 17.10 -0.05
N ARG A 54 -19.41 16.45 -1.23
CA ARG A 54 -19.26 14.98 -1.33
C ARG A 54 -17.89 14.48 -0.87
N PHE A 55 -16.85 15.27 -1.10
CA PHE A 55 -15.50 14.92 -0.63
C PHE A 55 -15.41 15.00 0.90
N GLY A 56 -15.91 16.09 1.51
CA GLY A 56 -15.92 16.26 2.96
C GLY A 56 -16.68 15.14 3.67
N GLN A 57 -17.86 14.77 3.16
CA GLN A 57 -18.64 13.66 3.69
C GLN A 57 -17.90 12.33 3.63
N TRP A 58 -17.16 12.07 2.55
CA TRP A 58 -16.30 10.89 2.44
C TRP A 58 -15.08 10.99 3.35
N TYR A 59 -14.41 12.15 3.40
CA TYR A 59 -13.22 12.40 4.21
C TYR A 59 -13.47 12.08 5.69
N ASP A 60 -14.63 12.46 6.21
CA ASP A 60 -15.06 12.26 7.60
C ASP A 60 -15.75 10.90 7.85
N SER A 61 -15.88 10.05 6.82
CA SER A 61 -16.56 8.75 6.92
C SER A 61 -15.63 7.63 7.39
N ASP A 62 -16.21 6.55 7.93
CA ASP A 62 -15.49 5.32 8.28
C ASP A 62 -14.73 4.71 7.08
N ALA A 63 -15.20 4.97 5.85
CA ALA A 63 -14.55 4.48 4.64
C ALA A 63 -13.17 5.12 4.39
N ALA A 64 -12.92 6.32 4.93
CA ALA A 64 -11.63 7.00 4.84
C ALA A 64 -10.77 6.83 6.10
N ALA A 65 -11.26 6.14 7.14
CA ALA A 65 -10.59 6.04 8.44
C ALA A 65 -9.16 5.50 8.34
N THR A 66 -8.92 4.52 7.46
CA THR A 66 -7.58 3.94 7.24
C THR A 66 -6.61 4.90 6.54
N LEU A 67 -7.12 5.92 5.84
CA LEU A 67 -6.30 6.93 5.15
C LEU A 67 -5.83 8.04 6.09
N HIS A 68 -6.47 8.24 7.24
CA HIS A 68 -6.06 9.24 8.22
C HIS A 68 -4.64 9.00 8.76
N GLU A 69 -4.15 7.76 8.69
CA GLU A 69 -2.77 7.42 9.04
C GLU A 69 -1.74 7.79 7.95
N GLN A 70 -2.20 8.20 6.75
CA GLN A 70 -1.31 8.59 5.65
C GLN A 70 -0.90 10.07 5.79
N PRO A 71 0.40 10.40 5.73
CA PRO A 71 0.88 11.76 5.97
C PRO A 71 0.24 12.84 5.08
N GLY A 72 -0.07 12.51 3.83
CA GLY A 72 -0.70 13.45 2.88
C GLY A 72 -2.18 13.68 3.11
N PHE A 73 -2.86 12.81 3.88
CA PHE A 73 -4.31 12.88 4.03
C PHE A 73 -4.78 14.03 4.92
N GLU A 74 -4.08 14.29 6.02
CA GLU A 74 -4.34 15.44 6.90
C GLU A 74 -4.10 16.77 6.18
N ILE A 75 -2.97 16.88 5.45
CA ILE A 75 -2.63 18.05 4.63
C ILE A 75 -3.72 18.34 3.60
N LEU A 76 -4.23 17.28 2.96
CA LEU A 76 -5.33 17.36 2.01
C LEU A 76 -6.61 17.93 2.66
N GLY A 77 -6.98 17.47 3.85
CA GLY A 77 -8.13 17.98 4.60
C GLY A 77 -8.02 19.47 4.93
N GLU A 78 -6.84 19.91 5.37
CA GLU A 78 -6.57 21.33 5.62
C GLU A 78 -6.65 22.19 4.35
N ALA A 79 -6.07 21.72 3.23
CA ALA A 79 -6.13 22.41 1.95
C ALA A 79 -7.57 22.54 1.45
N HIS A 80 -8.37 21.48 1.59
CA HIS A 80 -9.80 21.45 1.24
C HIS A 80 -10.62 22.44 2.08
N CYS A 81 -10.46 22.43 3.39
CA CYS A 81 -11.14 23.39 4.28
C CYS A 81 -10.79 24.84 3.91
N ARG A 82 -9.51 25.13 3.70
CA ARG A 82 -9.04 26.48 3.35
C ARG A 82 -9.61 26.96 2.02
N MET A 83 -9.68 26.10 1.02
CA MET A 83 -10.26 26.42 -0.29
C MET A 83 -11.73 26.79 -0.16
N HIS A 84 -12.53 26.02 0.58
CA HIS A 84 -13.95 26.36 0.83
C HIS A 84 -14.11 27.66 1.60
N GLN A 85 -13.28 27.95 2.59
CA GLN A 85 -13.32 29.22 3.34
C GLN A 85 -13.11 30.44 2.42
N HIS A 86 -12.16 30.35 1.48
CA HIS A 86 -11.96 31.43 0.52
C HIS A 86 -13.12 31.55 -0.46
N ALA A 87 -13.67 30.43 -0.93
CA ALA A 87 -14.87 30.44 -1.78
C ALA A 87 -16.09 31.06 -1.10
N THR A 88 -16.36 30.67 0.16
CA THR A 88 -17.45 31.22 0.95
C THR A 88 -17.34 32.76 1.09
N ARG A 89 -16.12 33.30 1.28
CA ARG A 89 -15.89 34.76 1.31
C ARG A 89 -16.30 35.44 0.00
N LEU A 90 -15.92 34.85 -1.15
CA LEU A 90 -16.28 35.35 -2.45
C LEU A 90 -17.81 35.34 -2.67
N LEU A 91 -18.43 34.21 -2.33
CA LEU A 91 -19.87 34.00 -2.51
C LEU A 91 -20.72 34.91 -1.60
N ARG A 92 -20.31 35.14 -0.35
CA ARG A 92 -20.98 36.10 0.56
C ARG A 92 -20.96 37.53 0.00
N ARG A 93 -19.83 37.96 -0.62
CA ARG A 93 -19.79 39.28 -1.28
C ARG A 93 -20.75 39.38 -2.43
N VAL A 94 -20.91 38.28 -3.20
CA VAL A 94 -21.92 38.26 -4.29
C VAL A 94 -23.36 38.28 -3.72
N ALA A 95 -23.63 37.52 -2.65
CA ALA A 95 -24.92 37.49 -1.99
C ALA A 95 -25.30 38.86 -1.40
N ASP A 96 -24.34 39.63 -0.90
CA ASP A 96 -24.50 40.99 -0.36
C ASP A 96 -24.46 42.09 -1.44
N ASP A 97 -24.44 41.71 -2.73
CA ASP A 97 -24.27 42.59 -3.89
C ASP A 97 -23.03 43.49 -3.84
N LEU A 98 -21.99 43.04 -3.16
CA LEU A 98 -20.68 43.69 -3.05
C LEU A 98 -19.72 43.28 -4.18
N PRO A 99 -18.79 44.15 -4.59
CA PRO A 99 -17.75 43.77 -5.57
C PRO A 99 -16.79 42.77 -4.97
N VAL A 100 -16.43 41.74 -5.75
CA VAL A 100 -15.34 40.83 -5.41
C VAL A 100 -13.99 41.54 -5.64
N SER A 101 -13.08 41.47 -4.66
CA SER A 101 -11.75 42.06 -4.82
C SER A 101 -10.82 41.10 -5.58
N ALA A 102 -9.88 41.66 -6.35
CA ALA A 102 -8.86 40.84 -7.03
C ALA A 102 -8.05 40.02 -6.02
N GLY A 103 -7.70 40.59 -4.86
CA GLY A 103 -6.94 39.89 -3.82
C GLY A 103 -7.67 38.69 -3.22
N ASP A 104 -9.02 38.79 -2.98
CA ASP A 104 -9.81 37.65 -2.51
C ASP A 104 -9.88 36.55 -3.56
N LEU A 105 -10.00 36.93 -4.83
CA LEU A 105 -10.04 35.99 -5.96
C LEU A 105 -8.69 35.27 -6.12
N ASP A 106 -7.57 35.99 -6.01
CA ASP A 106 -6.22 35.40 -6.05
C ASP A 106 -5.98 34.44 -4.89
N GLN A 107 -6.44 34.78 -3.66
CA GLN A 107 -6.35 33.88 -2.51
C GLN A 107 -7.14 32.59 -2.73
N PHE A 108 -8.34 32.70 -3.30
CA PHE A 108 -9.15 31.53 -3.64
C PHE A 108 -8.44 30.66 -4.70
N HIS A 109 -7.96 31.23 -5.79
CA HIS A 109 -7.26 30.48 -6.83
C HIS A 109 -6.02 29.79 -6.28
N ASN A 110 -5.19 30.47 -5.48
CA ASN A 110 -4.02 29.86 -4.84
C ASN A 110 -4.39 28.69 -3.94
N SER A 111 -5.50 28.80 -3.19
CA SER A 111 -5.96 27.69 -2.32
C SER A 111 -6.54 26.53 -3.13
N LEU A 112 -7.21 26.80 -4.25
CA LEU A 112 -7.70 25.79 -5.18
C LEU A 112 -6.57 25.03 -5.84
N ASP A 113 -5.55 25.75 -6.31
CA ASP A 113 -4.37 25.14 -6.93
C ASP A 113 -3.58 24.29 -5.92
N HIS A 114 -3.48 24.77 -4.66
CA HIS A 114 -2.88 23.97 -3.59
C HIS A 114 -3.67 22.68 -3.33
N LEU A 115 -5.00 22.76 -3.20
CA LEU A 115 -5.84 21.57 -3.05
C LEU A 115 -5.66 20.57 -4.19
N ARG A 116 -5.59 21.05 -5.44
CA ARG A 116 -5.37 20.20 -6.61
C ARG A 116 -4.03 19.47 -6.56
N LEU A 117 -2.97 20.17 -6.17
CA LEU A 117 -1.65 19.57 -6.01
C LEU A 117 -1.63 18.48 -4.93
N GLU A 118 -2.28 18.71 -3.78
CA GLU A 118 -2.36 17.73 -2.72
C GLU A 118 -3.20 16.50 -3.13
N LEU A 119 -4.34 16.71 -3.82
CA LEU A 119 -5.14 15.62 -4.37
C LEU A 119 -4.35 14.76 -5.36
N GLU A 120 -3.63 15.39 -6.30
CA GLU A 120 -2.83 14.70 -7.30
C GLU A 120 -1.62 13.99 -6.68
N SER A 121 -0.98 14.60 -5.68
CA SER A 121 0.14 13.99 -4.95
C SER A 121 -0.32 12.72 -4.23
N LEU A 122 -1.33 12.82 -3.38
CA LEU A 122 -1.85 11.67 -2.64
C LEU A 122 -2.36 10.57 -3.57
N ARG A 123 -3.09 10.94 -4.64
CA ARG A 123 -3.55 9.98 -5.65
C ARG A 123 -2.40 9.22 -6.29
N ARG A 124 -1.30 9.91 -6.63
CA ARG A 124 -0.10 9.31 -7.20
C ARG A 124 0.53 8.33 -6.21
N ASP A 125 0.74 8.75 -4.97
CA ASP A 125 1.36 7.93 -3.93
C ASP A 125 0.57 6.65 -3.66
N LEU A 126 -0.77 6.74 -3.59
CA LEU A 126 -1.65 5.59 -3.42
C LEU A 126 -1.65 4.68 -4.66
N SER A 127 -1.66 5.27 -5.86
CA SER A 127 -1.60 4.51 -7.12
C SER A 127 -0.27 3.76 -7.27
N GLU A 128 0.86 4.41 -6.98
CA GLU A 128 2.18 3.77 -6.97
C GLU A 128 2.25 2.65 -5.92
N SER A 129 1.70 2.89 -4.74
CA SER A 129 1.63 1.87 -3.68
C SER A 129 0.79 0.66 -4.11
N ALA A 130 -0.34 0.88 -4.80
CA ALA A 130 -1.17 -0.19 -5.34
C ALA A 130 -0.47 -0.95 -6.48
N GLN A 131 0.22 -0.25 -7.38
CA GLN A 131 0.97 -0.85 -8.48
C GLN A 131 2.17 -1.68 -8.00
N ASN A 132 2.70 -1.38 -6.83
CA ASN A 132 3.82 -2.10 -6.21
C ASN A 132 3.39 -3.38 -5.48
N ARG A 133 2.12 -3.76 -5.55
CA ARG A 133 1.58 -4.99 -4.96
C ARG A 133 1.26 -6.04 -6.00
N ASP A 134 1.33 -7.29 -5.57
CA ASP A 134 0.84 -8.42 -6.35
C ASP A 134 -0.69 -8.53 -6.20
N PRO A 135 -1.47 -8.55 -7.31
CA PRO A 135 -2.93 -8.47 -7.24
C PRO A 135 -3.59 -9.72 -6.64
N LEU A 136 -2.88 -10.86 -6.58
CA LEU A 136 -3.41 -12.08 -6.00
C LEU A 136 -3.13 -12.15 -4.49
N THR A 137 -1.90 -11.88 -4.09
CA THR A 137 -1.42 -12.17 -2.73
C THR A 137 -1.32 -10.95 -1.84
N ASP A 138 -1.47 -9.75 -2.40
CA ASP A 138 -1.24 -8.45 -1.73
C ASP A 138 0.18 -8.29 -1.16
N ALA A 139 1.09 -9.22 -1.39
CA ALA A 139 2.51 -9.03 -1.16
C ALA A 139 3.06 -7.94 -2.09
N ARG A 140 4.20 -7.34 -1.75
CA ARG A 140 4.89 -6.46 -2.69
C ARG A 140 5.28 -7.25 -3.94
N ASN A 141 5.25 -6.63 -5.09
CA ASN A 141 5.61 -7.31 -6.34
C ASN A 141 7.14 -7.26 -6.59
N ARG A 142 7.59 -8.10 -7.51
CA ARG A 142 9.01 -8.16 -7.91
C ARG A 142 9.52 -6.83 -8.49
N GLY A 143 8.64 -6.01 -9.11
CA GLY A 143 9.03 -4.74 -9.73
C GLY A 143 9.54 -3.72 -8.71
N SER A 144 8.90 -3.62 -7.54
CA SER A 144 9.32 -2.72 -6.46
C SER A 144 10.47 -3.29 -5.62
N MET A 145 10.67 -4.60 -5.63
CA MET A 145 11.60 -5.31 -4.73
C MET A 145 13.05 -4.78 -4.83
N LEU A 146 13.60 -4.68 -6.03
CA LEU A 146 15.00 -4.29 -6.20
C LEU A 146 15.26 -2.86 -5.75
N ALA A 147 14.33 -1.94 -6.01
CA ALA A 147 14.43 -0.55 -5.55
C ALA A 147 14.41 -0.49 -4.01
N ASP A 148 13.44 -1.14 -3.39
CA ASP A 148 13.29 -1.25 -1.93
C ASP A 148 14.54 -1.87 -1.26
N LEU A 149 15.06 -2.95 -1.83
CA LEU A 149 16.23 -3.65 -1.28
C LEU A 149 17.52 -2.85 -1.49
N SER A 150 17.65 -2.12 -2.58
CA SER A 150 18.78 -1.22 -2.83
C SER A 150 18.81 -0.06 -1.82
N GLU A 151 17.66 0.48 -1.48
CA GLU A 151 17.53 1.50 -0.43
C GLU A 151 17.97 0.94 0.94
N LEU A 152 17.48 -0.24 1.32
CA LEU A 152 17.88 -0.90 2.57
C LEU A 152 19.36 -1.26 2.58
N HIS A 153 19.90 -1.76 1.47
CA HIS A 153 21.33 -2.06 1.33
C HIS A 153 22.20 -0.80 1.56
N ALA A 154 21.76 0.36 1.09
CA ALA A 154 22.50 1.62 1.34
C ALA A 154 22.57 2.00 2.84
N MET A 155 21.66 1.47 3.67
CA MET A 155 21.65 1.66 5.13
C MET A 155 22.48 0.61 5.87
N VAL A 156 22.71 -0.56 5.25
CA VAL A 156 23.56 -1.61 5.79
C VAL A 156 25.03 -1.23 5.54
N ARG A 157 25.79 -0.99 6.62
CA ARG A 157 27.22 -0.67 6.55
C ARG A 157 28.01 -1.71 7.34
N PRO A 158 29.29 -1.93 7.04
CA PRO A 158 30.14 -2.78 7.86
C PRO A 158 30.13 -2.32 9.33
N GLY A 159 29.60 -3.17 10.22
CA GLY A 159 29.40 -2.85 11.65
C GLY A 159 28.17 -1.97 11.95
N GLY A 160 27.27 -1.76 10.97
CA GLY A 160 26.00 -1.03 11.09
C GLY A 160 24.78 -1.92 11.30
N GLN A 161 23.69 -1.58 10.62
CA GLN A 161 22.43 -2.33 10.74
C GLN A 161 22.54 -3.66 9.98
N GLU A 162 22.21 -4.76 10.65
CA GLU A 162 22.09 -6.08 10.05
C GLU A 162 20.80 -6.17 9.23
N CYS A 163 20.82 -6.87 8.11
CA CYS A 163 19.61 -7.14 7.33
C CYS A 163 19.73 -8.52 6.70
N SER A 164 18.69 -9.31 6.77
CA SER A 164 18.65 -10.66 6.22
C SER A 164 17.49 -10.84 5.23
N LEU A 165 17.67 -11.77 4.31
CA LEU A 165 16.68 -12.20 3.33
C LEU A 165 16.34 -13.67 3.58
N ALA A 166 15.06 -14.03 3.36
CA ALA A 166 14.65 -15.42 3.25
C ALA A 166 13.93 -15.62 1.90
N MET A 167 14.51 -16.45 1.03
CA MET A 167 13.83 -16.96 -0.15
C MET A 167 12.96 -18.14 0.26
N ILE A 168 11.72 -18.16 -0.18
CA ILE A 168 10.67 -19.10 0.24
C ILE A 168 10.02 -19.67 -1.00
N ASP A 169 9.85 -20.98 -1.05
CA ASP A 169 9.13 -21.65 -2.14
C ASP A 169 8.18 -22.70 -1.58
N ILE A 170 6.96 -22.70 -2.09
CA ILE A 170 5.89 -23.62 -1.66
C ILE A 170 6.17 -25.01 -2.24
N ASP A 171 6.39 -25.96 -1.36
CA ASP A 171 6.74 -27.33 -1.76
C ASP A 171 5.58 -27.99 -2.54
N HIS A 172 5.96 -28.59 -3.67
CA HIS A 172 5.02 -29.35 -4.51
C HIS A 172 3.80 -28.55 -5.00
N PHE A 173 3.89 -27.22 -5.13
CA PHE A 173 2.77 -26.35 -5.52
C PHE A 173 2.14 -26.78 -6.86
N LYS A 174 2.96 -27.27 -7.80
CA LYS A 174 2.44 -27.80 -9.07
C LYS A 174 1.48 -28.97 -8.84
N LEU A 175 1.77 -29.86 -7.87
CA LEU A 175 0.85 -30.99 -7.55
C LEU A 175 -0.47 -30.49 -6.99
N VAL A 176 -0.46 -29.42 -6.19
CA VAL A 176 -1.69 -28.78 -5.72
C VAL A 176 -2.54 -28.30 -6.90
N ASN A 177 -1.92 -27.62 -7.87
CA ASN A 177 -2.62 -27.16 -9.06
C ASN A 177 -3.15 -28.32 -9.92
N ASP A 178 -2.33 -29.37 -10.13
CA ASP A 178 -2.68 -30.51 -10.94
C ASP A 178 -3.83 -31.35 -10.33
N GLU A 179 -3.90 -31.43 -8.98
CA GLU A 179 -4.90 -32.23 -8.27
C GLU A 179 -6.18 -31.44 -7.95
N PHE A 180 -6.06 -30.15 -7.54
CA PHE A 180 -7.19 -29.36 -7.04
C PHE A 180 -7.57 -28.18 -7.94
N GLY A 181 -6.82 -27.95 -9.01
CA GLY A 181 -7.04 -26.86 -9.95
C GLY A 181 -6.44 -25.52 -9.52
N HIS A 182 -6.28 -24.59 -10.48
CA HIS A 182 -5.62 -23.30 -10.27
C HIS A 182 -6.34 -22.40 -9.25
N VAL A 183 -7.67 -22.44 -9.16
CA VAL A 183 -8.43 -21.64 -8.17
C VAL A 183 -8.05 -22.04 -6.75
N THR A 184 -7.80 -23.32 -6.53
CA THR A 184 -7.34 -23.84 -5.24
C THR A 184 -5.87 -23.48 -4.99
N GLY A 185 -5.04 -23.53 -6.04
CA GLY A 185 -3.67 -23.03 -5.97
C GLY A 185 -3.59 -21.55 -5.59
N ASP A 186 -4.45 -20.72 -6.18
CA ASP A 186 -4.56 -19.29 -5.83
C ASP A 186 -4.96 -19.10 -4.36
N LEU A 187 -5.88 -19.92 -3.85
CA LEU A 187 -6.25 -19.90 -2.45
C LEU A 187 -5.08 -20.29 -1.54
N VAL A 188 -4.26 -21.28 -1.93
CA VAL A 188 -3.05 -21.66 -1.20
C VAL A 188 -2.04 -20.52 -1.17
N LEU A 189 -1.77 -19.89 -2.32
CA LEU A 189 -0.87 -18.73 -2.43
C LEU A 189 -1.34 -17.57 -1.53
N THR A 190 -2.62 -17.23 -1.60
CA THR A 190 -3.20 -16.14 -0.80
C THR A 190 -3.13 -16.44 0.69
N SER A 191 -3.44 -17.68 1.09
CA SER A 191 -3.42 -18.09 2.50
C SER A 191 -2.01 -18.06 3.08
N ILE A 192 -1.01 -18.53 2.33
CA ILE A 192 0.40 -18.51 2.76
C ILE A 192 0.93 -17.09 2.82
N ALA A 193 0.67 -16.27 1.79
CA ALA A 193 1.11 -14.88 1.77
C ALA A 193 0.54 -14.10 2.96
N ARG A 194 -0.77 -14.28 3.24
CA ARG A 194 -1.43 -13.66 4.39
C ARG A 194 -0.79 -14.12 5.70
N TYR A 195 -0.57 -15.43 5.89
CA TYR A 195 0.10 -15.95 7.07
C TYR A 195 1.50 -15.35 7.24
N LEU A 196 2.30 -15.29 6.16
CA LEU A 196 3.63 -14.70 6.18
C LEU A 196 3.61 -13.21 6.56
N GLN A 197 2.61 -12.46 6.08
CA GLN A 197 2.44 -11.04 6.43
C GLN A 197 2.01 -10.85 7.89
N ASP A 198 1.02 -11.64 8.35
CA ASP A 198 0.45 -11.51 9.69
C ASP A 198 1.45 -11.94 10.79
N ASP A 199 2.29 -12.95 10.52
CA ASP A 199 3.25 -13.52 11.48
C ASP A 199 4.67 -12.90 11.37
N SER A 200 4.90 -12.01 10.40
CA SER A 200 6.12 -11.20 10.27
C SER A 200 6.02 -9.90 11.08
N ARG A 201 7.17 -9.26 11.31
CA ARG A 201 7.21 -7.98 12.03
C ARG A 201 6.73 -6.85 11.12
N GLN A 202 6.25 -5.76 11.72
CA GLN A 202 5.76 -4.57 11.00
C GLN A 202 6.77 -4.00 9.98
N TYR A 203 8.06 -4.14 10.23
CA TYR A 203 9.12 -3.62 9.35
C TYR A 203 9.65 -4.65 8.34
N ASP A 204 9.24 -5.92 8.47
CA ASP A 204 9.58 -6.95 7.51
C ASP A 204 8.78 -6.70 6.22
N ARG A 205 9.40 -6.98 5.06
CA ARG A 205 8.76 -6.74 3.76
C ARG A 205 8.68 -8.06 3.00
N LEU A 206 7.44 -8.48 2.72
CA LEU A 206 7.17 -9.67 1.92
C LEU A 206 6.98 -9.27 0.46
N TYR A 207 7.69 -9.95 -0.44
CA TYR A 207 7.60 -9.80 -1.89
C TYR A 207 7.17 -11.12 -2.52
N ARG A 208 6.31 -11.07 -3.53
CA ARG A 208 6.09 -12.20 -4.44
C ARG A 208 7.19 -12.17 -5.50
N TYR A 209 8.13 -13.10 -5.39
CA TYR A 209 9.31 -13.16 -6.26
C TYR A 209 9.01 -13.85 -7.59
N GLY A 210 8.22 -14.94 -7.55
CA GLY A 210 7.83 -15.75 -8.69
C GLY A 210 6.40 -16.27 -8.57
N GLY A 211 6.06 -17.29 -9.32
CA GLY A 211 4.75 -17.90 -9.29
C GLY A 211 4.33 -18.40 -7.91
N GLU A 212 5.20 -19.21 -7.31
CA GLU A 212 5.04 -19.85 -5.99
C GLU A 212 6.15 -19.47 -5.01
N GLU A 213 6.96 -18.46 -5.38
CA GLU A 213 8.13 -18.03 -4.64
C GLU A 213 7.90 -16.67 -3.99
N PHE A 214 8.32 -16.55 -2.74
CA PHE A 214 8.31 -15.32 -1.97
C PHE A 214 9.70 -14.96 -1.48
N LEU A 215 9.96 -13.66 -1.31
CA LEU A 215 11.15 -13.14 -0.64
C LEU A 215 10.72 -12.33 0.57
N LEU A 216 11.18 -12.70 1.76
CA LEU A 216 11.00 -11.96 2.99
C LEU A 216 12.28 -11.19 3.31
N CYS A 217 12.20 -9.87 3.37
CA CYS A 217 13.29 -9.01 3.82
C CYS A 217 13.06 -8.63 5.29
N MET A 218 14.09 -8.82 6.10
CA MET A 218 14.09 -8.67 7.57
C MET A 218 15.13 -7.63 7.99
N PRO A 219 14.80 -6.33 7.99
CA PRO A 219 15.68 -5.28 8.49
C PRO A 219 16.01 -5.45 9.96
N ASN A 220 17.19 -5.01 10.40
CA ASN A 220 17.69 -5.12 11.78
C ASN A 220 17.66 -6.56 12.32
N THR A 221 17.97 -7.53 11.45
CA THR A 221 17.91 -8.95 11.79
C THR A 221 19.16 -9.66 11.30
N SER A 222 19.93 -10.26 12.22
CA SER A 222 21.10 -11.09 11.91
C SER A 222 20.69 -12.41 11.25
N ALA A 223 21.63 -13.04 10.56
CA ALA A 223 21.40 -14.34 9.91
C ALA A 223 20.86 -15.41 10.89
N SER A 224 21.38 -15.49 12.13
CA SER A 224 20.91 -16.46 13.12
C SER A 224 19.45 -16.23 13.53
N ARG A 225 19.06 -14.98 13.75
CA ARG A 225 17.65 -14.61 14.06
C ARG A 225 16.73 -14.79 12.87
N ALA A 226 17.22 -14.56 11.67
CA ALA A 226 16.45 -14.79 10.45
C ALA A 226 16.15 -16.28 10.26
N VAL A 227 17.10 -17.17 10.58
CA VAL A 227 16.87 -18.63 10.57
C VAL A 227 15.82 -19.03 11.61
N GLU A 228 15.87 -18.49 12.83
CA GLU A 228 14.87 -18.76 13.86
C GLU A 228 13.45 -18.31 13.41
N LEU A 229 13.36 -17.12 12.80
CA LEU A 229 12.10 -16.63 12.26
C LEU A 229 11.61 -17.48 11.10
N ALA A 230 12.50 -17.81 10.15
CA ALA A 230 12.17 -18.65 9.00
C ALA A 230 11.65 -20.04 9.45
N GLU A 231 12.27 -20.64 10.47
CA GLU A 231 11.82 -21.94 11.02
C GLU A 231 10.43 -21.82 11.68
N ARG A 232 10.16 -20.73 12.40
CA ARG A 232 8.83 -20.47 12.97
C ARG A 232 7.78 -20.35 11.86
N LEU A 233 8.08 -19.58 10.80
CA LEU A 233 7.18 -19.39 9.65
C LEU A 233 6.96 -20.70 8.90
N ARG A 234 8.01 -21.50 8.69
CA ARG A 234 7.92 -22.84 8.09
C ARG A 234 6.96 -23.77 8.86
N VAL A 235 7.15 -23.86 10.17
CA VAL A 235 6.28 -24.67 11.05
C VAL A 235 4.83 -24.18 10.95
N GLY A 236 4.61 -22.87 10.96
CA GLY A 236 3.26 -22.32 10.83
C GLY A 236 2.63 -22.63 9.47
N ILE A 237 3.37 -22.52 8.36
CA ILE A 237 2.86 -22.91 7.03
C ILE A 237 2.44 -24.39 7.04
N SER A 238 3.26 -25.28 7.57
CA SER A 238 2.93 -26.71 7.63
C SER A 238 1.71 -27.02 8.50
N ALA A 239 1.37 -26.14 9.44
CA ALA A 239 0.19 -26.25 10.30
C ALA A 239 -1.09 -25.66 9.67
N LEU A 240 -0.98 -24.89 8.59
CA LEU A 240 -2.14 -24.30 7.93
C LEU A 240 -3.11 -25.41 7.43
N ARG A 241 -4.37 -25.13 7.56
CA ARG A 241 -5.47 -25.96 7.03
C ARG A 241 -6.29 -25.10 6.09
N ILE A 242 -5.95 -25.19 4.80
CA ILE A 242 -6.53 -24.37 3.76
C ILE A 242 -7.72 -25.12 3.16
N GLN A 243 -8.91 -24.52 3.21
CA GLN A 243 -10.15 -25.15 2.73
C GLN A 243 -10.90 -24.23 1.80
N GLN A 244 -11.30 -24.73 0.64
CA GLN A 244 -12.14 -24.01 -0.30
C GLN A 244 -13.60 -24.24 0.01
N GLY A 245 -14.28 -23.22 0.54
CA GLY A 245 -15.67 -23.33 0.96
C GLY A 245 -15.87 -24.23 2.20
N VAL A 246 -17.13 -24.53 2.54
CA VAL A 246 -17.47 -25.25 3.78
C VAL A 246 -17.21 -26.76 3.66
N ASP A 247 -17.41 -27.31 2.47
CA ASP A 247 -17.37 -28.77 2.20
C ASP A 247 -16.17 -29.20 1.33
N GLY A 248 -15.26 -28.27 1.01
CA GLY A 248 -14.09 -28.56 0.20
C GLY A 248 -13.02 -29.37 0.93
N PRO A 249 -12.08 -29.99 0.21
CA PRO A 249 -10.97 -30.71 0.82
C PRO A 249 -10.09 -29.75 1.64
N ILE A 250 -9.53 -30.27 2.74
CA ILE A 250 -8.51 -29.56 3.52
C ILE A 250 -7.16 -29.84 2.85
N ILE A 251 -6.48 -28.76 2.43
CA ILE A 251 -5.18 -28.81 1.79
C ILE A 251 -4.13 -28.40 2.82
N SER A 252 -3.07 -29.19 2.90
CA SER A 252 -1.88 -28.89 3.69
C SER A 252 -0.69 -28.93 2.74
N THR A 253 0.19 -27.95 2.87
CA THR A 253 1.45 -27.89 2.13
C THR A 253 2.55 -27.42 3.04
N THR A 254 3.79 -27.57 2.61
CA THR A 254 4.99 -27.07 3.30
C THR A 254 5.70 -26.05 2.44
N ALA A 255 6.73 -25.43 2.96
CA ALA A 255 7.60 -24.54 2.21
C ALA A 255 9.07 -24.77 2.59
N SER A 256 9.95 -24.59 1.61
CA SER A 256 11.41 -24.63 1.78
C SER A 256 11.95 -23.21 1.84
N PHE A 257 12.88 -22.97 2.74
CA PHE A 257 13.43 -21.64 3.01
C PHE A 257 14.94 -21.62 2.81
N GLY A 258 15.43 -20.54 2.19
CA GLY A 258 16.86 -20.25 2.12
C GLY A 258 17.15 -18.87 2.69
N VAL A 259 18.03 -18.79 3.71
CA VAL A 259 18.34 -17.54 4.43
C VAL A 259 19.72 -17.05 4.05
N ALA A 260 19.86 -15.75 3.76
CA ALA A 260 21.15 -15.07 3.56
C ALA A 260 21.14 -13.68 4.19
N GLU A 261 22.29 -13.24 4.68
CA GLU A 261 22.48 -11.87 5.18
C GLU A 261 22.86 -10.94 4.03
N ILE A 262 22.36 -9.71 4.05
CA ILE A 262 22.81 -8.66 3.14
C ILE A 262 24.17 -8.15 3.65
N ASP A 263 25.20 -8.40 2.86
CA ASP A 263 26.52 -7.82 3.09
C ASP A 263 26.56 -6.41 2.47
N GLY A 264 26.76 -5.39 3.29
CA GLY A 264 26.83 -4.00 2.83
C GLY A 264 28.01 -3.68 1.90
N THR A 265 28.87 -4.67 1.59
CA THR A 265 30.01 -4.54 0.67
C THR A 265 29.74 -5.13 -0.72
N GLN A 266 28.72 -5.97 -0.86
CA GLN A 266 28.34 -6.64 -2.11
C GLN A 266 26.98 -6.16 -2.60
N PRO A 267 26.69 -6.20 -3.92
CA PRO A 267 25.37 -5.89 -4.45
C PRO A 267 24.28 -6.75 -3.80
N VAL A 268 23.09 -6.18 -3.62
CA VAL A 268 21.96 -6.88 -2.98
C VAL A 268 21.53 -8.12 -3.76
N GLU A 269 21.75 -8.14 -5.07
CA GLU A 269 21.48 -9.27 -5.95
C GLU A 269 22.27 -10.51 -5.55
N GLU A 270 23.50 -10.36 -5.04
CA GLU A 270 24.29 -11.48 -4.55
C GLU A 270 23.71 -12.10 -3.27
N ALA A 271 23.10 -11.27 -2.40
CA ALA A 271 22.39 -11.79 -1.23
C ALA A 271 21.12 -12.56 -1.64
N ILE A 272 20.39 -12.08 -2.64
CA ILE A 272 19.24 -12.79 -3.20
C ILE A 272 19.68 -14.14 -3.79
N GLU A 273 20.78 -14.16 -4.56
CA GLU A 273 21.30 -15.39 -5.16
C GLU A 273 21.75 -16.40 -4.09
N ARG A 274 22.41 -15.94 -3.03
CA ARG A 274 22.81 -16.81 -1.90
C ARG A 274 21.59 -17.40 -1.18
N ALA A 275 20.52 -16.60 -0.98
CA ALA A 275 19.28 -17.07 -0.39
C ALA A 275 18.60 -18.11 -1.30
N ASP A 276 18.57 -17.88 -2.61
CA ASP A 276 18.01 -18.82 -3.59
C ASP A 276 18.77 -20.14 -3.61
N GLN A 277 20.11 -20.10 -3.64
CA GLN A 277 20.95 -21.30 -3.57
C GLN A 277 20.75 -22.08 -2.25
N ALA A 278 20.53 -21.37 -1.13
CA ALA A 278 20.21 -22.01 0.15
C ALA A 278 18.83 -22.68 0.09
N MET A 279 17.81 -22.03 -0.46
CA MET A 279 16.48 -22.60 -0.67
C MET A 279 16.55 -23.85 -1.58
N TYR A 280 17.34 -23.81 -2.64
CA TYR A 280 17.54 -24.99 -3.48
C TYR A 280 18.16 -26.15 -2.71
N ARG A 281 19.12 -25.89 -1.77
CA ARG A 281 19.65 -26.94 -0.88
C ARG A 281 18.58 -27.49 0.04
N ALA A 282 17.70 -26.64 0.60
CA ALA A 282 16.57 -27.08 1.40
C ALA A 282 15.64 -28.03 0.62
N LYS A 283 15.32 -27.70 -0.65
CA LYS A 283 14.57 -28.58 -1.53
C LYS A 283 15.26 -29.92 -1.80
N ALA A 284 16.58 -29.90 -1.98
CA ALA A 284 17.38 -31.11 -2.19
C ALA A 284 17.54 -31.96 -0.93
N ALA A 285 17.52 -31.36 0.26
CA ALA A 285 17.61 -32.05 1.56
C ALA A 285 16.32 -32.77 1.96
N GLY A 286 15.24 -32.63 1.18
CA GLY A 286 13.97 -33.31 1.43
C GLY A 286 12.78 -32.38 1.59
N ARG A 287 12.99 -31.08 1.35
CA ARG A 287 11.97 -30.01 1.52
C ARG A 287 11.60 -29.78 2.99
N ASP A 288 10.61 -28.89 3.21
CA ASP A 288 10.09 -28.58 4.55
C ASP A 288 11.21 -28.30 5.57
N CYS A 289 12.18 -27.50 5.19
CA CYS A 289 13.33 -27.14 6.04
C CYS A 289 13.87 -25.74 5.68
N VAL A 290 14.73 -25.24 6.57
CA VAL A 290 15.43 -23.96 6.43
C VAL A 290 16.94 -24.26 6.24
N GLU A 291 17.53 -23.69 5.20
CA GLU A 291 18.96 -23.70 4.97
C GLU A 291 19.52 -22.26 4.99
N ALA A 292 20.71 -22.07 5.53
CA ALA A 292 21.39 -20.78 5.55
C ALA A 292 22.58 -20.75 4.61
N ALA A 293 22.80 -19.61 3.97
CA ALA A 293 24.01 -19.29 3.25
C ALA A 293 24.98 -18.58 4.22
N TYR A 294 26.11 -19.24 4.50
CA TYR A 294 27.19 -18.69 5.30
C TYR A 294 28.31 -18.19 4.38
#